data_3e885bf6668f1841b86573e973380b1f
#
_entry.id   3e885bf6668f1841b86573e973380b1f
#
_cell.length_a   1.000
_cell.length_b   1.000
_cell.length_c   1.000
_cell.angle_alpha   90.00
_cell.angle_beta   90.00
_cell.angle_gamma   90.00
#
_symmetry.space_group_name_H-M   'P 1'
#
loop_
_entity.id
_entity.type
_entity.pdbx_description
1 polymer ?
#
loop_
_entity_poly.entity_id
_entity_poly.type
_entity_poly.pdbx_seq_one_letter_code
_entity_poly.pdbx_strand_id
1 'polypeptide(L)'
;MTQQTKYTEDNIRSLDWKEHIRMRPGMYIGKLGDGSSPDDGIYILVKEVLDNSIDEYVMGAGKTIEISIQGSKVSVRDYGRGIPLGKVVDVVSKMNTGGKYDSKAFKKSVGLNGVGTKAVNALSSFFRVESNRDNKSASAEFEQGNLINKELLEESSRRKGTKVSFIPDEVIFKKYKFRSEYVAKMLKNYVYLNPGLTIIFNGEKFFSENGLKDLLEDNNNKDDMLYPIIHLKGNDIEVAITHSKTQYSEEYHSFVNGQHTTQGGTHQSAFRESLVRTVREFYGKNFEASDIRKSIISAIAIKVMEPVFESQTKTKLGSTEMGGGLPTVRTYINDFLKTQLDNYLHKNPGVSERIQKKILQAEKERKELSGIRKLARDRAKKASLHNKKLRDCRVHLGDIKKEAHLETTLFITEGDSASGSITKSRNVNTQAVFSLKGKPLNSYGLSKKIVYENEEFNLLQAALNIEDGLEDLRYNNIVIATDADVDGMHIRLLLITFFLQFFPELIKEGHLYILETPLFRVRNKKQTYYCYSEEEKRNAIEKLKGKPEITRFKGLGEISPNEFVHFIGDDIRLDPVMLDKEMSIDQMLQFYMGKNTPDRQKFIIENLKVELDIVEEV
;
A
#
# COMPACT_ATOMS: atom_id res chain seq x y z
N MET A 1 -33.48 5.23 -30.53
CA MET A 1 -34.61 5.35 -29.60
C MET A 1 -34.23 4.62 -28.33
N THR A 2 -33.80 5.36 -27.34
CA THR A 2 -33.47 4.86 -26.00
C THR A 2 -34.79 4.53 -25.29
N GLN A 3 -35.05 3.25 -25.04
CA GLN A 3 -36.16 2.84 -24.19
C GLN A 3 -35.90 3.43 -22.78
N GLN A 4 -36.68 4.44 -22.41
CA GLN A 4 -36.78 4.88 -21.01
C GLN A 4 -37.36 3.71 -20.22
N THR A 5 -36.54 3.05 -19.42
CA THR A 5 -36.97 2.09 -18.42
C THR A 5 -37.86 2.84 -17.42
N LYS A 6 -39.16 2.60 -17.45
CA LYS A 6 -40.10 3.14 -16.45
C LYS A 6 -39.70 2.60 -15.08
N TYR A 7 -39.31 3.47 -14.17
CA TYR A 7 -39.09 3.15 -12.76
C TYR A 7 -40.46 3.01 -12.08
N THR A 8 -40.81 1.79 -11.71
CA THR A 8 -42.09 1.45 -11.07
C THR A 8 -41.85 0.74 -9.74
N GLU A 9 -42.90 0.54 -8.95
CA GLU A 9 -42.84 -0.19 -7.66
C GLU A 9 -42.25 -1.58 -7.82
N ASP A 10 -42.46 -2.25 -8.95
CA ASP A 10 -41.89 -3.58 -9.26
C ASP A 10 -40.36 -3.57 -9.39
N ASN A 11 -39.73 -2.41 -9.51
CA ASN A 11 -38.28 -2.27 -9.54
C ASN A 11 -37.65 -2.21 -8.15
N ILE A 12 -38.47 -2.14 -7.09
CA ILE A 12 -38.04 -2.10 -5.69
C ILE A 12 -38.08 -3.52 -5.13
N ARG A 13 -36.88 -4.07 -4.83
CA ARG A 13 -36.76 -5.43 -4.25
C ARG A 13 -36.02 -5.36 -2.92
N SER A 14 -36.54 -6.08 -1.91
CA SER A 14 -35.77 -6.36 -0.69
C SER A 14 -34.90 -7.59 -0.92
N LEU A 15 -33.61 -7.46 -0.65
CA LEU A 15 -32.65 -8.55 -0.78
C LEU A 15 -32.44 -9.24 0.57
N ASP A 16 -32.34 -10.56 0.58
CA ASP A 16 -31.80 -11.29 1.71
C ASP A 16 -30.32 -10.91 1.94
N TRP A 17 -29.82 -11.06 3.16
CA TRP A 17 -28.47 -10.66 3.55
C TRP A 17 -27.37 -11.30 2.67
N LYS A 18 -27.52 -12.60 2.34
CA LYS A 18 -26.57 -13.33 1.48
C LYS A 18 -26.64 -12.86 0.02
N GLU A 19 -27.84 -12.62 -0.51
CA GLU A 19 -28.03 -12.05 -1.83
C GLU A 19 -27.41 -10.66 -1.94
N HIS A 20 -27.61 -9.82 -0.93
CA HIS A 20 -27.02 -8.49 -0.88
C HIS A 20 -25.49 -8.55 -0.86
N ILE A 21 -24.87 -9.41 -0.02
CA ILE A 21 -23.42 -9.59 0.04
C ILE A 21 -22.89 -10.08 -1.33
N ARG A 22 -23.53 -11.06 -1.96
CA ARG A 22 -23.12 -11.61 -3.25
C ARG A 22 -23.28 -10.62 -4.39
N MET A 23 -24.31 -9.76 -4.33
CA MET A 23 -24.56 -8.73 -5.34
C MET A 23 -23.62 -7.52 -5.18
N ARG A 24 -23.21 -7.20 -3.96
CA ARG A 24 -22.38 -6.03 -3.63
C ARG A 24 -21.18 -6.43 -2.77
N PRO A 25 -20.32 -7.38 -3.20
CA PRO A 25 -19.21 -7.89 -2.39
C PRO A 25 -18.23 -6.79 -2.02
N GLY A 26 -18.02 -5.81 -2.89
CA GLY A 26 -17.12 -4.68 -2.64
C GLY A 26 -17.43 -3.85 -1.39
N MET A 27 -18.69 -3.83 -0.94
CA MET A 27 -19.08 -3.15 0.32
C MET A 27 -18.53 -3.88 1.56
N TYR A 28 -18.24 -5.17 1.47
CA TYR A 28 -17.83 -6.02 2.59
C TYR A 28 -16.35 -6.37 2.58
N ILE A 29 -15.79 -6.60 1.40
CA ILE A 29 -14.41 -7.08 1.23
C ILE A 29 -13.55 -6.17 0.35
N GLY A 30 -14.05 -5.00 -0.06
CA GLY A 30 -13.32 -4.09 -0.94
C GLY A 30 -13.16 -4.65 -2.36
N LYS A 31 -11.99 -4.47 -2.96
CA LYS A 31 -11.68 -4.92 -4.32
C LYS A 31 -11.73 -6.44 -4.40
N LEU A 32 -12.42 -6.99 -5.42
CA LEU A 32 -12.47 -8.45 -5.61
C LEU A 32 -11.08 -9.02 -5.93
N GLY A 33 -10.49 -8.58 -7.03
CA GLY A 33 -9.16 -9.00 -7.48
C GLY A 33 -9.03 -10.50 -7.82
N ASP A 34 -7.86 -10.88 -8.29
CA ASP A 34 -7.50 -12.26 -8.67
C ASP A 34 -6.43 -12.90 -7.76
N GLY A 35 -6.03 -12.20 -6.70
CA GLY A 35 -4.98 -12.59 -5.77
C GLY A 35 -3.59 -12.05 -6.15
N SER A 36 -3.49 -11.22 -7.17
CA SER A 36 -2.23 -10.58 -7.57
C SER A 36 -1.83 -9.39 -6.68
N SER A 37 -2.78 -8.87 -5.89
CA SER A 37 -2.56 -7.78 -4.94
C SER A 37 -2.88 -8.23 -3.51
N PRO A 38 -2.12 -7.82 -2.49
CA PRO A 38 -2.39 -8.15 -1.09
C PRO A 38 -3.71 -7.58 -0.56
N ASP A 39 -4.28 -6.57 -1.23
CA ASP A 39 -5.56 -5.94 -0.89
C ASP A 39 -6.78 -6.64 -1.55
N ASP A 40 -6.56 -7.71 -2.31
CA ASP A 40 -7.65 -8.41 -3.01
C ASP A 40 -8.57 -9.13 -2.02
N GLY A 41 -9.86 -9.16 -2.35
CA GLY A 41 -10.92 -9.65 -1.48
C GLY A 41 -10.73 -11.07 -0.94
N ILE A 42 -10.03 -11.95 -1.69
CA ILE A 42 -9.74 -13.31 -1.21
C ILE A 42 -8.89 -13.30 0.08
N TYR A 43 -7.95 -12.33 0.23
CA TYR A 43 -7.16 -12.18 1.46
C TYR A 43 -7.97 -11.56 2.59
N ILE A 44 -8.94 -10.70 2.25
CA ILE A 44 -9.89 -10.18 3.25
C ILE A 44 -10.76 -11.30 3.83
N LEU A 45 -11.16 -12.30 3.02
CA LEU A 45 -11.86 -13.48 3.54
C LEU A 45 -11.01 -14.25 4.56
N VAL A 46 -9.72 -14.48 4.28
CA VAL A 46 -8.78 -15.12 5.21
C VAL A 46 -8.67 -14.30 6.49
N LYS A 47 -8.51 -12.99 6.35
CA LYS A 47 -8.38 -12.04 7.46
C LYS A 47 -9.60 -12.05 8.39
N GLU A 48 -10.82 -12.03 7.87
CA GLU A 48 -12.05 -12.03 8.67
C GLU A 48 -12.20 -13.31 9.51
N VAL A 49 -11.73 -14.45 9.02
CA VAL A 49 -11.71 -15.69 9.80
C VAL A 49 -10.60 -15.65 10.85
N LEU A 50 -9.43 -15.17 10.47
CA LEU A 50 -8.27 -15.07 11.35
C LEU A 50 -8.51 -14.09 12.50
N ASP A 51 -9.13 -12.95 12.24
CA ASP A 51 -9.46 -11.94 13.26
C ASP A 51 -10.32 -12.53 14.40
N ASN A 52 -11.22 -13.47 14.10
CA ASN A 52 -12.01 -14.14 15.15
C ASN A 52 -11.13 -15.08 16.00
N SER A 53 -10.15 -15.75 15.41
CA SER A 53 -9.20 -16.59 16.14
C SER A 53 -8.23 -15.75 16.99
N ILE A 54 -7.81 -14.60 16.50
CA ILE A 54 -7.01 -13.61 17.25
C ILE A 54 -7.79 -13.06 18.45
N ASP A 55 -9.07 -12.75 18.28
CA ASP A 55 -9.91 -12.29 19.39
C ASP A 55 -9.96 -13.31 20.54
N GLU A 56 -9.98 -14.62 20.26
CA GLU A 56 -9.88 -15.66 21.31
C GLU A 56 -8.55 -15.59 22.06
N TYR A 57 -7.44 -15.37 21.35
CA TYR A 57 -6.13 -15.18 21.97
C TYR A 57 -6.11 -13.93 22.86
N VAL A 58 -6.60 -12.80 22.35
CA VAL A 58 -6.69 -11.53 23.12
C VAL A 58 -7.53 -11.70 24.39
N MET A 59 -8.55 -12.57 24.35
CA MET A 59 -9.36 -12.95 25.51
C MET A 59 -8.67 -13.95 26.45
N GLY A 60 -7.40 -14.28 26.19
CA GLY A 60 -6.62 -15.21 27.00
C GLY A 60 -6.91 -16.69 26.74
N ALA A 61 -7.58 -17.02 25.64
CA ALA A 61 -7.94 -18.37 25.28
C ALA A 61 -7.21 -18.85 24.01
N GLY A 62 -6.40 -19.89 24.15
CA GLY A 62 -5.57 -20.43 23.07
C GLY A 62 -4.28 -19.61 22.87
N LYS A 63 -3.22 -20.27 22.42
CA LYS A 63 -1.92 -19.63 22.10
C LYS A 63 -1.42 -19.99 20.73
N THR A 64 -2.18 -20.81 20.00
CA THR A 64 -1.78 -21.31 18.69
C THR A 64 -2.95 -21.20 17.73
N ILE A 65 -2.68 -20.75 16.51
CA ILE A 65 -3.60 -20.73 15.37
C ILE A 65 -2.93 -21.48 14.25
N GLU A 66 -3.64 -22.42 13.62
CA GLU A 66 -3.16 -23.18 12.48
C GLU A 66 -3.93 -22.74 11.23
N ILE A 67 -3.21 -22.44 10.18
CA ILE A 67 -3.75 -22.00 8.89
C ILE A 67 -3.20 -22.92 7.81
N SER A 68 -4.06 -23.42 6.95
CA SER A 68 -3.64 -24.12 5.75
C SER A 68 -4.37 -23.59 4.53
N ILE A 69 -3.64 -23.41 3.44
CA ILE A 69 -4.17 -23.06 2.12
C ILE A 69 -3.66 -24.12 1.15
N GLN A 70 -4.59 -24.90 0.59
CA GLN A 70 -4.32 -25.95 -0.38
C GLN A 70 -5.17 -25.70 -1.63
N GLY A 71 -4.54 -25.23 -2.71
CA GLY A 71 -5.26 -24.72 -3.87
C GLY A 71 -6.15 -23.55 -3.47
N SER A 72 -7.46 -23.70 -3.69
CA SER A 72 -8.47 -22.69 -3.33
C SER A 72 -9.05 -22.89 -1.92
N LYS A 73 -8.74 -23.99 -1.23
CA LYS A 73 -9.31 -24.30 0.10
C LYS A 73 -8.47 -23.69 1.20
N VAL A 74 -9.10 -22.84 2.00
CA VAL A 74 -8.54 -22.24 3.21
C VAL A 74 -9.10 -22.96 4.43
N SER A 75 -8.26 -23.20 5.45
CA SER A 75 -8.68 -23.71 6.75
C SER A 75 -7.95 -22.97 7.85
N VAL A 76 -8.68 -22.44 8.82
CA VAL A 76 -8.15 -21.75 10.00
C VAL A 76 -8.66 -22.47 11.24
N ARG A 77 -7.77 -22.82 12.14
CA ARG A 77 -8.06 -23.51 13.41
C ARG A 77 -7.47 -22.75 14.58
N ASP A 78 -8.30 -22.37 15.52
CA ASP A 78 -7.87 -21.91 16.85
C ASP A 78 -8.07 -22.98 17.93
N TYR A 79 -7.47 -22.74 19.07
CA TYR A 79 -7.60 -23.55 20.27
C TYR A 79 -8.20 -22.72 21.43
N GLY A 80 -9.10 -21.79 21.06
CA GLY A 80 -9.84 -20.93 21.97
C GLY A 80 -10.96 -21.64 22.71
N ARG A 81 -11.96 -20.85 23.15
CA ARG A 81 -13.10 -21.36 23.92
C ARG A 81 -14.07 -22.19 23.10
N GLY A 82 -14.08 -22.00 21.80
CA GLY A 82 -15.07 -22.52 20.88
C GLY A 82 -16.38 -21.72 20.90
N ILE A 83 -17.11 -21.71 19.79
CA ILE A 83 -18.43 -21.11 19.67
C ILE A 83 -19.41 -21.94 20.51
N PRO A 84 -20.34 -21.34 21.28
CA PRO A 84 -21.41 -22.08 21.95
C PRO A 84 -22.17 -22.98 20.98
N LEU A 85 -22.24 -24.28 21.26
CA LEU A 85 -22.66 -25.31 20.28
C LEU A 85 -24.03 -25.05 19.66
N GLY A 86 -25.00 -24.59 20.46
CA GLY A 86 -26.34 -24.22 19.99
C GLY A 86 -26.40 -22.95 19.13
N LYS A 87 -25.26 -22.24 18.97
CA LYS A 87 -25.16 -20.97 18.21
C LYS A 87 -24.25 -21.04 16.99
N VAL A 88 -23.66 -22.19 16.69
CA VAL A 88 -22.71 -22.37 15.60
C VAL A 88 -23.30 -21.91 14.26
N VAL A 89 -24.55 -22.27 13.96
CA VAL A 89 -25.26 -21.84 12.74
C VAL A 89 -25.53 -20.33 12.79
N ASP A 90 -26.11 -19.83 13.88
CA ASP A 90 -26.54 -18.43 14.00
C ASP A 90 -25.38 -17.45 13.82
N VAL A 91 -24.21 -17.73 14.43
CA VAL A 91 -23.05 -16.87 14.43
C VAL A 91 -22.49 -16.67 13.02
N VAL A 92 -22.60 -17.64 12.12
CA VAL A 92 -22.03 -17.58 10.76
C VAL A 92 -23.06 -17.28 9.67
N SER A 93 -24.38 -17.24 10.01
CA SER A 93 -25.44 -17.08 9.00
C SER A 93 -26.50 -16.03 9.33
N LYS A 94 -26.55 -15.49 10.54
CA LYS A 94 -27.51 -14.44 10.87
C LYS A 94 -26.82 -13.10 11.07
N MET A 95 -27.29 -12.07 10.37
CA MET A 95 -26.79 -10.70 10.53
C MET A 95 -27.01 -10.21 11.97
N ASN A 96 -26.14 -9.32 12.42
CA ASN A 96 -26.21 -8.73 13.77
C ASN A 96 -26.22 -9.77 14.89
N THR A 97 -25.60 -10.93 14.69
CA THR A 97 -25.45 -11.99 15.68
C THR A 97 -23.98 -12.18 16.02
N GLY A 98 -23.63 -12.02 17.28
CA GLY A 98 -22.27 -12.19 17.78
C GLY A 98 -22.20 -11.93 19.28
N GLY A 99 -21.22 -12.52 19.95
CA GLY A 99 -21.00 -12.32 21.40
C GLY A 99 -20.30 -11.00 21.75
N LYS A 100 -20.01 -10.17 20.75
CA LYS A 100 -19.18 -8.96 20.92
C LYS A 100 -19.99 -7.70 21.28
N TYR A 101 -21.33 -7.74 21.17
CA TYR A 101 -22.18 -6.57 21.40
C TYR A 101 -22.29 -6.16 22.86
N ASP A 102 -22.30 -7.11 23.79
CA ASP A 102 -22.64 -6.86 25.22
C ASP A 102 -21.46 -7.05 26.20
N SER A 103 -20.28 -7.49 25.75
CA SER A 103 -19.18 -7.77 26.66
C SER A 103 -18.19 -6.63 26.75
N LYS A 104 -17.91 -6.15 27.96
CA LYS A 104 -16.83 -5.18 28.23
C LYS A 104 -15.47 -5.64 27.70
N ALA A 105 -15.28 -6.95 27.58
CA ALA A 105 -14.04 -7.58 27.14
C ALA A 105 -13.78 -7.44 25.62
N PHE A 106 -14.85 -7.36 24.81
CA PHE A 106 -14.72 -7.24 23.35
C PHE A 106 -14.72 -5.80 22.83
N LYS A 107 -14.87 -4.79 23.68
CA LYS A 107 -14.92 -3.37 23.27
C LYS A 107 -13.69 -2.89 22.50
N LYS A 108 -12.57 -3.59 22.60
CA LYS A 108 -11.29 -3.32 21.90
C LYS A 108 -10.99 -4.35 20.81
N SER A 109 -11.96 -5.19 20.42
CA SER A 109 -11.78 -6.17 19.35
C SER A 109 -11.91 -5.52 17.97
N VAL A 110 -11.44 -6.21 16.95
CA VAL A 110 -11.43 -5.72 15.56
C VAL A 110 -12.78 -5.93 14.87
N GLY A 111 -13.44 -7.03 15.17
CA GLY A 111 -14.66 -7.50 14.49
C GLY A 111 -15.95 -7.02 15.15
N LEU A 112 -16.16 -5.71 15.33
CA LEU A 112 -17.33 -5.16 16.04
C LEU A 112 -18.64 -5.31 15.26
N ASN A 113 -18.59 -5.29 13.93
CA ASN A 113 -19.79 -5.24 13.08
C ASN A 113 -20.53 -6.58 12.96
N GLY A 114 -19.92 -7.69 13.40
CA GLY A 114 -20.53 -9.02 13.35
C GLY A 114 -20.88 -9.51 11.93
N VAL A 115 -20.24 -8.98 10.89
CA VAL A 115 -20.57 -9.23 9.48
C VAL A 115 -19.52 -10.10 8.78
N GLY A 116 -18.24 -10.03 9.19
CA GLY A 116 -17.13 -10.61 8.46
C GLY A 116 -17.28 -12.09 8.12
N THR A 117 -17.53 -12.94 9.13
CA THR A 117 -17.72 -14.39 8.90
C THR A 117 -18.93 -14.68 8.01
N LYS A 118 -20.00 -13.86 8.05
CA LYS A 118 -21.16 -13.97 7.17
C LYS A 118 -20.77 -13.65 5.74
N ALA A 119 -19.92 -12.64 5.56
CA ALA A 119 -19.40 -12.33 4.22
C ALA A 119 -18.57 -13.50 3.67
N VAL A 120 -17.69 -14.09 4.48
CA VAL A 120 -16.94 -15.29 4.08
C VAL A 120 -17.88 -16.41 3.68
N ASN A 121 -18.91 -16.70 4.49
CA ASN A 121 -19.89 -17.74 4.22
C ASN A 121 -20.67 -17.48 2.91
N ALA A 122 -21.21 -16.27 2.73
CA ALA A 122 -21.99 -15.92 1.53
C ALA A 122 -21.16 -15.90 0.24
N LEU A 123 -19.85 -15.57 0.34
CA LEU A 123 -18.94 -15.45 -0.80
C LEU A 123 -18.14 -16.72 -1.08
N SER A 124 -18.49 -17.84 -0.44
CA SER A 124 -17.84 -19.13 -0.61
C SER A 124 -18.76 -20.15 -1.28
N SER A 125 -18.21 -20.94 -2.20
CA SER A 125 -18.87 -22.12 -2.76
C SER A 125 -18.95 -23.27 -1.76
N PHE A 126 -18.03 -23.28 -0.78
CA PHE A 126 -18.03 -24.21 0.34
C PHE A 126 -17.61 -23.45 1.60
N PHE A 127 -18.36 -23.58 2.66
CA PHE A 127 -18.04 -23.04 3.98
C PHE A 127 -18.42 -24.06 5.06
N ARG A 128 -17.48 -24.37 5.95
CA ARG A 128 -17.73 -25.26 7.10
C ARG A 128 -17.15 -24.63 8.35
N VAL A 129 -17.94 -24.64 9.40
CA VAL A 129 -17.53 -24.27 10.77
C VAL A 129 -17.68 -25.47 11.69
N GLU A 130 -16.64 -25.73 12.50
CA GLU A 130 -16.63 -26.75 13.54
C GLU A 130 -16.27 -26.08 14.87
N SER A 131 -17.04 -26.33 15.90
CA SER A 131 -16.78 -25.86 17.26
C SER A 131 -16.68 -27.06 18.21
N ASN A 132 -15.61 -27.11 18.98
CA ASN A 132 -15.36 -28.15 19.97
C ASN A 132 -15.28 -27.49 21.35
N ARG A 133 -16.17 -27.90 22.24
CA ARG A 133 -16.31 -27.34 23.58
C ARG A 133 -16.91 -28.35 24.53
N ASP A 134 -16.42 -28.41 25.77
CA ASP A 134 -16.97 -29.21 26.86
C ASP A 134 -17.13 -30.71 26.46
N ASN A 135 -16.12 -31.26 25.77
CA ASN A 135 -16.09 -32.61 25.19
C ASN A 135 -17.25 -32.93 24.24
N LYS A 136 -17.84 -31.91 23.63
CA LYS A 136 -18.87 -32.01 22.60
C LYS A 136 -18.39 -31.25 21.34
N SER A 137 -19.00 -31.56 20.20
CA SER A 137 -18.68 -30.93 18.92
C SER A 137 -19.94 -30.59 18.17
N ALA A 138 -19.98 -29.41 17.57
CA ALA A 138 -20.99 -29.05 16.61
C ALA A 138 -20.35 -28.57 15.31
N SER A 139 -20.93 -28.95 14.18
CA SER A 139 -20.51 -28.46 12.89
C SER A 139 -21.70 -28.02 12.02
N ALA A 140 -21.43 -27.11 11.08
CA ALA A 140 -22.38 -26.69 10.09
C ALA A 140 -21.67 -26.45 8.75
N GLU A 141 -22.30 -26.88 7.67
CA GLU A 141 -21.83 -26.71 6.31
C GLU A 141 -22.78 -25.83 5.51
N PHE A 142 -22.21 -24.99 4.68
CA PHE A 142 -22.96 -24.03 3.86
C PHE A 142 -22.39 -23.99 2.45
N GLU A 143 -23.27 -23.69 1.51
CA GLU A 143 -22.95 -23.33 0.13
C GLU A 143 -23.58 -21.98 -0.17
N GLN A 144 -22.75 -20.99 -0.53
CA GLN A 144 -23.19 -19.64 -0.86
C GLN A 144 -24.11 -19.00 0.22
N GLY A 145 -23.81 -19.26 1.50
CA GLY A 145 -24.59 -18.80 2.64
C GLY A 145 -25.83 -19.65 2.98
N ASN A 146 -26.15 -20.68 2.18
CA ASN A 146 -27.26 -21.59 2.45
C ASN A 146 -26.78 -22.77 3.32
N LEU A 147 -27.49 -23.06 4.39
CA LEU A 147 -27.18 -24.20 5.26
C LEU A 147 -27.49 -25.52 4.50
N ILE A 148 -26.48 -26.36 4.34
CA ILE A 148 -26.58 -27.68 3.68
C ILE A 148 -26.69 -28.77 4.73
N ASN A 149 -25.84 -28.73 5.76
CA ASN A 149 -25.80 -29.76 6.79
C ASN A 149 -25.43 -29.17 8.16
N LYS A 150 -25.92 -29.78 9.21
CA LYS A 150 -25.50 -29.51 10.60
C LYS A 150 -25.42 -30.80 11.38
N GLU A 151 -24.42 -30.89 12.24
CA GLU A 151 -24.18 -32.08 13.05
C GLU A 151 -23.84 -31.64 14.49
N LEU A 152 -24.32 -32.40 15.45
CA LEU A 152 -23.99 -32.26 16.88
C LEU A 152 -23.54 -33.61 17.39
N LEU A 153 -22.31 -33.68 17.92
CA LEU A 153 -21.76 -34.85 18.59
C LEU A 153 -21.74 -34.60 20.10
N GLU A 154 -22.49 -35.43 20.84
CA GLU A 154 -22.61 -35.35 22.32
C GLU A 154 -21.29 -35.74 23.02
N GLU A 155 -20.46 -36.57 22.39
CA GLU A 155 -19.12 -36.93 22.87
C GLU A 155 -18.07 -36.67 21.79
N SER A 156 -17.03 -35.96 22.14
CA SER A 156 -15.93 -35.64 21.23
C SER A 156 -14.61 -35.59 21.97
N SER A 157 -13.61 -36.34 21.49
CA SER A 157 -12.21 -36.29 21.96
C SER A 157 -11.40 -35.16 21.30
N ARG A 158 -12.02 -34.36 20.42
CA ARG A 158 -11.33 -33.28 19.69
C ARG A 158 -10.93 -32.16 20.65
N ARG A 159 -9.75 -31.61 20.42
CA ARG A 159 -9.27 -30.46 21.20
C ARG A 159 -10.25 -29.28 21.06
N LYS A 160 -10.49 -28.59 22.17
CA LYS A 160 -11.30 -27.37 22.28
C LYS A 160 -10.86 -26.32 21.25
N GLY A 161 -11.81 -25.52 20.75
CA GLY A 161 -11.58 -24.41 19.83
C GLY A 161 -12.51 -24.44 18.62
N THR A 162 -12.24 -23.55 17.64
CA THR A 162 -13.04 -23.42 16.43
C THR A 162 -12.17 -23.70 15.21
N LYS A 163 -12.76 -24.37 14.22
CA LYS A 163 -12.16 -24.54 12.89
C LYS A 163 -13.13 -24.05 11.84
N VAL A 164 -12.66 -23.15 10.98
CA VAL A 164 -13.40 -22.66 9.81
C VAL A 164 -12.64 -23.09 8.56
N SER A 165 -13.38 -23.67 7.60
CA SER A 165 -12.82 -24.03 6.29
C SER A 165 -13.73 -23.48 5.20
N PHE A 166 -13.14 -22.89 4.15
CA PHE A 166 -13.92 -22.30 3.07
C PHE A 166 -13.18 -22.36 1.73
N ILE A 167 -13.94 -22.23 0.65
CA ILE A 167 -13.46 -22.09 -0.73
C ILE A 167 -14.18 -20.88 -1.31
N PRO A 168 -13.47 -19.79 -1.66
CA PRO A 168 -14.07 -18.64 -2.33
C PRO A 168 -14.79 -19.05 -3.62
N ASP A 169 -15.96 -18.46 -3.90
CA ASP A 169 -16.81 -18.82 -5.03
C ASP A 169 -16.26 -18.25 -6.33
N GLU A 170 -15.88 -19.14 -7.28
CA GLU A 170 -15.36 -18.78 -8.60
C GLU A 170 -16.36 -17.97 -9.45
N VAL A 171 -17.66 -18.05 -9.18
CA VAL A 171 -18.67 -17.21 -9.85
C VAL A 171 -18.42 -15.73 -9.54
N ILE A 172 -17.95 -15.42 -8.33
CA ILE A 172 -17.67 -14.04 -7.86
C ILE A 172 -16.23 -13.63 -8.13
N PHE A 173 -15.27 -14.47 -7.72
CA PHE A 173 -13.85 -14.15 -7.80
C PHE A 173 -13.21 -14.55 -9.15
N LYS A 174 -13.93 -15.24 -10.01
CA LYS A 174 -13.43 -15.76 -11.30
C LYS A 174 -12.20 -16.66 -11.09
N LYS A 175 -11.16 -16.49 -11.91
CA LYS A 175 -9.87 -17.16 -11.74
C LYS A 175 -9.05 -16.39 -10.74
N TYR A 176 -8.77 -16.99 -9.59
CA TYR A 176 -7.94 -16.40 -8.54
C TYR A 176 -6.89 -17.40 -8.05
N LYS A 177 -5.84 -16.89 -7.42
CA LYS A 177 -4.80 -17.72 -6.82
C LYS A 177 -4.26 -17.05 -5.55
N PHE A 178 -4.25 -17.79 -4.45
CA PHE A 178 -3.56 -17.34 -3.24
C PHE A 178 -2.05 -17.35 -3.43
N ARG A 179 -1.39 -16.26 -3.08
CA ARG A 179 0.06 -16.16 -2.98
C ARG A 179 0.47 -16.30 -1.53
N SER A 180 1.29 -17.32 -1.25
CA SER A 180 1.73 -17.63 0.14
C SER A 180 2.50 -16.48 0.76
N GLU A 181 3.24 -15.71 -0.04
CA GLU A 181 3.99 -14.54 0.40
C GLU A 181 3.10 -13.45 1.03
N TYR A 182 1.93 -13.15 0.43
CA TYR A 182 1.00 -12.15 0.98
C TYR A 182 0.35 -12.62 2.28
N VAL A 183 0.00 -13.91 2.32
CA VAL A 183 -0.53 -14.51 3.56
C VAL A 183 0.53 -14.50 4.65
N ALA A 184 1.75 -15.00 4.38
CA ALA A 184 2.85 -15.04 5.34
C ALA A 184 3.13 -13.66 5.95
N LYS A 185 3.12 -12.62 5.12
CA LYS A 185 3.35 -11.26 5.53
C LYS A 185 2.23 -10.70 6.40
N MET A 186 0.97 -10.97 6.03
CA MET A 186 -0.18 -10.66 6.89
C MET A 186 -0.03 -11.33 8.27
N LEU A 187 0.41 -12.59 8.30
CA LEU A 187 0.59 -13.35 9.55
C LEU A 187 1.72 -12.81 10.41
N LYS A 188 2.81 -12.34 9.81
CA LYS A 188 3.88 -11.64 10.53
C LYS A 188 3.35 -10.42 11.29
N ASN A 189 2.52 -9.58 10.65
CA ASN A 189 1.91 -8.45 11.32
C ASN A 189 1.07 -8.87 12.53
N TYR A 190 0.31 -9.97 12.41
CA TYR A 190 -0.49 -10.46 13.54
C TYR A 190 0.36 -10.92 14.71
N VAL A 191 1.48 -11.63 14.48
CA VAL A 191 2.34 -12.06 15.60
C VAL A 191 3.07 -10.89 16.25
N TYR A 192 3.45 -9.85 15.50
CA TYR A 192 4.01 -8.64 16.08
C TYR A 192 3.02 -7.86 16.94
N LEU A 193 1.73 -7.86 16.56
CA LEU A 193 0.68 -7.18 17.34
C LEU A 193 0.16 -8.00 18.52
N ASN A 194 0.50 -9.30 18.56
CA ASN A 194 0.07 -10.24 19.59
C ASN A 194 1.26 -11.07 20.10
N PRO A 195 2.23 -10.45 20.82
CA PRO A 195 3.41 -11.13 21.33
C PRO A 195 3.06 -12.37 22.14
N GLY A 196 3.72 -13.50 21.86
CA GLY A 196 3.44 -14.78 22.49
C GLY A 196 2.41 -15.67 21.77
N LEU A 197 1.72 -15.15 20.76
CA LEU A 197 0.90 -15.93 19.86
C LEU A 197 1.77 -16.69 18.86
N THR A 198 1.48 -17.97 18.66
CA THR A 198 2.06 -18.78 17.60
C THR A 198 1.06 -18.98 16.48
N ILE A 199 1.44 -18.63 15.25
CA ILE A 199 0.65 -18.95 14.05
C ILE A 199 1.45 -19.96 13.22
N ILE A 200 0.81 -21.05 12.80
CA ILE A 200 1.41 -22.07 11.93
C ILE A 200 0.71 -22.01 10.58
N PHE A 201 1.44 -21.69 9.54
CA PHE A 201 0.91 -21.59 8.17
C PHE A 201 1.59 -22.62 7.28
N ASN A 202 0.82 -23.58 6.78
CA ASN A 202 1.31 -24.68 5.95
C ASN A 202 2.55 -25.39 6.54
N GLY A 203 2.64 -25.47 7.89
CA GLY A 203 3.76 -26.06 8.62
C GLY A 203 4.87 -25.08 9.02
N GLU A 204 4.91 -23.87 8.47
CA GLU A 204 5.84 -22.82 8.87
C GLU A 204 5.33 -22.09 10.12
N LYS A 205 6.21 -21.86 11.09
CA LYS A 205 5.88 -21.21 12.37
C LYS A 205 6.21 -19.72 12.34
N PHE A 206 5.23 -18.89 12.67
CA PHE A 206 5.32 -17.44 12.88
C PHE A 206 5.13 -17.15 14.37
N PHE A 207 6.06 -16.39 14.94
CA PHE A 207 6.06 -16.04 16.36
C PHE A 207 6.85 -14.75 16.59
N SER A 208 6.39 -13.92 17.51
CA SER A 208 7.12 -12.76 18.02
C SER A 208 7.05 -12.73 19.53
N GLU A 209 8.18 -12.43 20.18
CA GLU A 209 8.27 -12.26 21.62
C GLU A 209 8.17 -10.79 22.02
N ASN A 210 8.76 -9.90 21.21
CA ASN A 210 8.93 -8.50 21.55
C ASN A 210 7.99 -7.55 20.79
N GLY A 211 7.09 -8.08 19.95
CA GLY A 211 6.05 -7.27 19.31
C GLY A 211 6.59 -6.28 18.28
N LEU A 212 6.26 -4.99 18.44
CA LEU A 212 6.68 -3.94 17.49
C LEU A 212 8.20 -3.77 17.39
N LYS A 213 8.95 -4.18 18.41
CA LYS A 213 10.41 -4.20 18.32
C LYS A 213 10.87 -5.21 17.27
N ASP A 214 10.33 -6.43 17.31
CA ASP A 214 10.67 -7.48 16.33
C ASP A 214 10.24 -7.05 14.91
N LEU A 215 9.09 -6.36 14.78
CA LEU A 215 8.65 -5.80 13.51
C LEU A 215 9.70 -4.87 12.90
N LEU A 216 10.27 -3.96 13.69
CA LEU A 216 11.29 -3.04 13.18
C LEU A 216 12.63 -3.75 12.93
N GLU A 217 12.99 -4.77 13.74
CA GLU A 217 14.20 -5.56 13.54
C GLU A 217 14.15 -6.41 12.27
N ASP A 218 12.99 -7.00 11.95
CA ASP A 218 12.82 -7.86 10.78
C ASP A 218 12.71 -7.06 9.46
N ASN A 219 12.17 -5.83 9.53
CA ASN A 219 11.99 -4.98 8.37
C ASN A 219 13.20 -4.10 8.04
N ASN A 220 14.18 -4.00 8.95
CA ASN A 220 15.30 -3.10 8.78
C ASN A 220 16.64 -3.79 9.06
N ASN A 221 17.69 -3.37 8.36
CA ASN A 221 19.03 -3.85 8.62
C ASN A 221 19.51 -3.31 9.98
N LYS A 222 19.93 -4.20 10.88
CA LYS A 222 20.44 -3.83 12.21
C LYS A 222 21.66 -2.91 12.13
N ASP A 223 22.50 -3.07 11.12
CA ASP A 223 23.69 -2.25 10.92
C ASP A 223 23.36 -0.80 10.52
N ASP A 224 22.18 -0.57 9.94
CA ASP A 224 21.70 0.76 9.58
C ASP A 224 21.05 1.52 10.76
N MET A 225 20.67 0.82 11.81
CA MET A 225 20.07 1.47 12.99
C MET A 225 21.10 2.35 13.72
N LEU A 226 20.74 3.61 13.97
CA LEU A 226 21.61 4.57 14.65
C LEU A 226 21.83 4.23 16.12
N TYR A 227 20.82 3.65 16.76
CA TYR A 227 20.81 3.18 18.15
C TYR A 227 19.83 2.02 18.32
N PRO A 228 19.94 1.23 19.41
CA PRO A 228 19.00 0.15 19.69
C PRO A 228 17.57 0.66 19.73
N ILE A 229 16.63 -0.12 19.22
CA ILE A 229 15.22 0.27 19.17
C ILE A 229 14.71 0.62 20.57
N ILE A 230 14.20 1.82 20.73
CA ILE A 230 13.47 2.28 21.90
C ILE A 230 12.10 1.58 21.86
N HIS A 231 11.83 0.73 22.84
CA HIS A 231 10.59 -0.04 22.92
C HIS A 231 9.82 0.32 24.18
N LEU A 232 8.64 0.91 24.02
CA LEU A 232 7.81 1.44 25.10
C LEU A 232 6.46 0.72 25.09
N LYS A 233 6.03 0.20 26.23
CA LYS A 233 4.77 -0.52 26.39
C LYS A 233 3.91 0.12 27.47
N GLY A 234 2.62 0.28 27.15
CA GLY A 234 1.56 0.68 28.07
C GLY A 234 0.37 -0.29 27.96
N ASN A 235 -0.71 -0.02 28.66
CA ASN A 235 -1.87 -0.92 28.68
C ASN A 235 -2.54 -1.04 27.29
N ASP A 236 -2.70 0.08 26.59
CA ASP A 236 -3.40 0.16 25.30
C ASP A 236 -2.54 0.82 24.21
N ILE A 237 -1.23 0.88 24.42
CA ILE A 237 -0.28 1.48 23.50
C ILE A 237 1.04 0.74 23.55
N GLU A 238 1.60 0.50 22.38
CA GLU A 238 2.96 0.02 22.20
C GLU A 238 3.64 0.88 21.13
N VAL A 239 4.89 1.26 21.38
CA VAL A 239 5.67 2.12 20.49
C VAL A 239 7.08 1.57 20.36
N ALA A 240 7.58 1.48 19.14
CA ALA A 240 8.97 1.18 18.84
C ALA A 240 9.56 2.29 17.96
N ILE A 241 10.76 2.76 18.29
CA ILE A 241 11.39 3.91 17.62
C ILE A 241 12.88 3.66 17.42
N THR A 242 13.38 3.94 16.24
CA THR A 242 14.82 4.11 15.96
C THR A 242 15.00 5.17 14.86
N HIS A 243 16.26 5.47 14.50
CA HIS A 243 16.60 6.28 13.33
C HIS A 243 17.53 5.47 12.42
N SER A 244 17.38 5.62 11.12
CA SER A 244 18.31 5.10 10.14
C SER A 244 19.55 5.99 10.03
N LYS A 245 20.69 5.38 9.72
CA LYS A 245 21.92 6.09 9.37
C LYS A 245 21.90 6.58 7.92
N THR A 246 21.25 5.83 7.03
CA THR A 246 21.34 5.99 5.57
C THR A 246 20.08 6.58 4.93
N GLN A 247 18.89 6.31 5.48
CA GLN A 247 17.63 6.85 4.97
C GLN A 247 17.47 8.34 5.21
N TYR A 248 16.70 9.00 4.36
CA TYR A 248 16.34 10.42 4.50
C TYR A 248 14.86 10.63 4.83
N SER A 249 14.00 9.64 4.52
CA SER A 249 12.56 9.70 4.73
C SER A 249 12.14 9.25 6.13
N GLU A 250 10.95 9.66 6.52
CA GLU A 250 10.26 9.18 7.72
C GLU A 250 9.53 7.87 7.37
N GLU A 251 9.63 6.85 8.21
CA GLU A 251 8.92 5.58 8.06
C GLU A 251 8.05 5.31 9.29
N TYR A 252 6.75 5.06 9.06
CA TYR A 252 5.76 4.84 10.09
C TYR A 252 4.94 3.59 9.83
N HIS A 253 4.95 2.65 10.77
CA HIS A 253 4.04 1.52 10.83
C HIS A 253 2.98 1.81 11.89
N SER A 254 1.72 1.93 11.52
CA SER A 254 0.67 2.28 12.47
C SER A 254 -0.45 1.27 12.51
N PHE A 255 -0.93 0.97 13.73
CA PHE A 255 -1.91 -0.09 13.98
C PHE A 255 -2.94 0.36 15.00
N VAL A 256 -4.19 -0.07 14.78
CA VAL A 256 -5.31 0.16 15.69
C VAL A 256 -6.08 -1.14 15.89
N ASN A 257 -6.20 -1.62 17.13
CA ASN A 257 -6.91 -2.86 17.47
C ASN A 257 -6.45 -4.06 16.61
N GLY A 258 -5.16 -4.17 16.30
CA GLY A 258 -4.63 -5.23 15.46
C GLY A 258 -4.77 -5.02 13.95
N GLN A 259 -5.34 -3.89 13.49
CA GLN A 259 -5.45 -3.55 12.07
C GLN A 259 -4.31 -2.64 11.64
N HIS A 260 -3.67 -2.97 10.52
CA HIS A 260 -2.66 -2.11 9.90
C HIS A 260 -3.34 -0.92 9.22
N THR A 261 -3.09 0.28 9.74
CA THR A 261 -3.62 1.53 9.18
C THR A 261 -2.64 2.12 8.19
N THR A 262 -2.63 1.58 6.97
CA THR A 262 -1.65 1.94 5.92
C THR A 262 -1.67 3.42 5.53
N GLN A 263 -2.79 4.11 5.74
CA GLN A 263 -2.95 5.55 5.53
C GLN A 263 -2.86 6.34 6.85
N GLY A 264 -2.44 5.70 7.94
CA GLY A 264 -2.30 6.33 9.24
C GLY A 264 -3.63 6.71 9.90
N GLY A 265 -3.77 7.97 10.27
CA GLY A 265 -4.95 8.52 10.96
C GLY A 265 -4.57 9.36 12.16
N THR A 266 -5.56 9.63 13.02
CA THR A 266 -5.43 10.51 14.19
C THR A 266 -4.32 10.09 15.14
N HIS A 267 -4.13 8.79 15.35
CA HIS A 267 -3.08 8.24 16.24
C HIS A 267 -1.67 8.44 15.69
N GLN A 268 -1.45 8.25 14.39
CA GLN A 268 -0.14 8.48 13.78
C GLN A 268 0.22 9.97 13.79
N SER A 269 -0.75 10.84 13.49
CA SER A 269 -0.57 12.28 13.56
C SER A 269 -0.25 12.74 14.99
N ALA A 270 -1.00 12.24 15.98
CA ALA A 270 -0.75 12.51 17.39
C ALA A 270 0.62 12.01 17.84
N PHE A 271 1.05 10.83 17.41
CA PHE A 271 2.37 10.29 17.70
C PHE A 271 3.48 11.18 17.15
N ARG A 272 3.41 11.57 15.87
CA ARG A 272 4.40 12.45 15.23
C ARG A 272 4.55 13.78 15.96
N GLU A 273 3.44 14.37 16.38
CA GLU A 273 3.43 15.63 17.14
C GLU A 273 3.98 15.46 18.56
N SER A 274 3.52 14.44 19.29
CA SER A 274 3.91 14.18 20.67
C SER A 274 5.38 13.82 20.78
N LEU A 275 5.92 13.07 19.81
CA LEU A 275 7.36 12.78 19.73
C LEU A 275 8.19 14.06 19.66
N VAL A 276 7.84 14.96 18.75
CA VAL A 276 8.53 16.24 18.58
C VAL A 276 8.48 17.07 19.87
N ARG A 277 7.31 17.13 20.49
CA ARG A 277 7.10 17.86 21.73
C ARG A 277 7.96 17.31 22.87
N THR A 278 7.93 15.99 23.08
CA THR A 278 8.71 15.32 24.14
C THR A 278 10.22 15.53 23.94
N VAL A 279 10.71 15.40 22.71
CA VAL A 279 12.14 15.63 22.41
C VAL A 279 12.56 17.07 22.65
N ARG A 280 11.72 18.06 22.30
CA ARG A 280 11.97 19.48 22.59
C ARG A 280 12.00 19.75 24.09
N GLU A 281 11.04 19.21 24.84
CA GLU A 281 10.98 19.34 26.29
C GLU A 281 12.21 18.70 26.96
N PHE A 282 12.61 17.51 26.55
CA PHE A 282 13.77 16.79 27.11
C PHE A 282 15.09 17.55 26.94
N TYR A 283 15.36 18.10 25.74
CA TYR A 283 16.62 18.84 25.51
C TYR A 283 16.51 20.33 25.86
N GLY A 284 15.35 20.83 26.25
CA GLY A 284 15.13 22.26 26.51
C GLY A 284 15.42 23.16 25.31
N LYS A 285 15.30 22.63 24.08
CA LYS A 285 15.62 23.33 22.83
C LYS A 285 14.53 23.18 21.80
N ASN A 286 14.16 24.29 21.16
CA ASN A 286 13.14 24.30 20.12
C ASN A 286 13.72 23.89 18.74
N PHE A 287 14.03 22.61 18.58
CA PHE A 287 14.44 22.04 17.30
C PHE A 287 13.30 22.06 16.28
N GLU A 288 13.61 22.17 15.00
CA GLU A 288 12.62 22.01 13.95
C GLU A 288 12.06 20.56 13.94
N ALA A 289 10.75 20.44 13.73
CA ALA A 289 10.08 19.14 13.73
C ALA A 289 10.64 18.18 12.67
N SER A 290 10.98 18.71 11.49
CA SER A 290 11.61 17.96 10.41
C SER A 290 13.00 17.42 10.78
N ASP A 291 13.78 18.18 11.58
CA ASP A 291 15.11 17.74 12.00
C ASP A 291 15.03 16.59 13.01
N ILE A 292 14.03 16.63 13.91
CA ILE A 292 13.77 15.54 14.88
C ILE A 292 13.32 14.26 14.17
N ARG A 293 12.43 14.37 13.19
CA ARG A 293 11.84 13.22 12.50
C ARG A 293 12.66 12.70 11.32
N LYS A 294 13.70 13.41 10.91
CA LYS A 294 14.55 13.00 9.79
C LYS A 294 15.11 11.60 10.00
N SER A 295 14.85 10.70 9.06
CA SER A 295 15.29 9.29 9.08
C SER A 295 14.70 8.46 10.22
N ILE A 296 13.58 8.87 10.79
CA ILE A 296 12.90 8.08 11.83
C ILE A 296 12.27 6.83 11.22
N ILE A 297 12.41 5.73 11.92
CA ILE A 297 11.70 4.47 11.66
C ILE A 297 10.94 4.15 12.94
N SER A 298 9.62 4.06 12.85
CA SER A 298 8.80 3.84 14.04
C SER A 298 7.57 3.01 13.78
N ALA A 299 7.13 2.33 14.83
CA ALA A 299 5.88 1.60 14.86
C ALA A 299 5.06 2.04 16.06
N ILE A 300 3.76 2.21 15.87
CA ILE A 300 2.80 2.50 16.94
C ILE A 300 1.57 1.59 16.81
N ALA A 301 1.18 0.97 17.90
CA ALA A 301 -0.07 0.22 18.02
C ALA A 301 -0.89 0.76 19.19
N ILE A 302 -2.15 1.05 18.97
CA ILE A 302 -3.09 1.47 20.03
C ILE A 302 -4.34 0.61 20.03
N LYS A 303 -5.00 0.53 21.22
CA LYS A 303 -6.29 -0.11 21.38
C LYS A 303 -7.33 0.95 21.73
N VAL A 304 -8.27 1.19 20.81
CA VAL A 304 -9.34 2.18 20.92
C VAL A 304 -10.67 1.44 21.14
N MET A 305 -11.52 1.96 21.99
CA MET A 305 -12.87 1.42 22.17
C MET A 305 -13.75 1.93 21.01
N GLU A 306 -14.43 0.99 20.33
CA GLU A 306 -15.32 1.30 19.20
C GLU A 306 -14.68 2.22 18.15
N PRO A 307 -13.56 1.82 17.54
CA PRO A 307 -12.84 2.68 16.61
C PRO A 307 -13.66 2.98 15.35
N VAL A 308 -13.68 4.23 14.96
CA VAL A 308 -14.27 4.70 13.69
C VAL A 308 -13.15 4.85 12.66
N PHE A 309 -13.28 4.16 11.53
CA PHE A 309 -12.37 4.26 10.40
C PHE A 309 -13.03 5.02 9.25
N GLU A 310 -12.24 5.67 8.41
CA GLU A 310 -12.77 6.43 7.26
C GLU A 310 -13.35 5.52 6.16
N SER A 311 -12.97 4.22 6.14
CA SER A 311 -13.46 3.24 5.18
C SER A 311 -13.63 1.86 5.79
N GLN A 312 -14.43 1.00 5.15
CA GLN A 312 -14.61 -0.40 5.57
C GLN A 312 -13.30 -1.21 5.51
N THR A 313 -12.36 -0.82 4.68
CA THR A 313 -11.03 -1.45 4.61
C THR A 313 -10.13 -1.11 5.81
N LYS A 314 -10.57 -0.22 6.70
CA LYS A 314 -9.92 0.15 7.97
C LYS A 314 -8.48 0.65 7.82
N THR A 315 -8.17 1.29 6.69
CA THR A 315 -6.82 1.77 6.38
C THR A 315 -6.44 3.06 7.11
N LYS A 316 -7.43 3.83 7.62
CA LYS A 316 -7.20 5.12 8.29
C LYS A 316 -8.12 5.30 9.48
N LEU A 317 -7.55 5.61 10.66
CA LEU A 317 -8.32 5.88 11.87
C LEU A 317 -8.88 7.31 11.84
N GLY A 318 -10.21 7.42 12.00
CA GLY A 318 -10.92 8.70 12.14
C GLY A 318 -11.23 9.10 13.58
N SER A 319 -11.27 8.14 14.54
CA SER A 319 -11.60 8.43 15.95
C SER A 319 -10.69 9.50 16.55
N THR A 320 -11.29 10.45 17.25
CA THR A 320 -10.58 11.50 18.00
C THR A 320 -10.40 11.14 19.48
N GLU A 321 -11.17 10.19 20.01
CA GLU A 321 -11.16 9.74 21.42
C GLU A 321 -10.76 8.27 21.53
N MET A 322 -10.21 7.88 22.68
CA MET A 322 -9.88 6.48 23.00
C MET A 322 -11.11 5.64 23.32
N GLY A 323 -12.28 6.28 23.47
CA GLY A 323 -13.59 5.73 23.78
C GLY A 323 -14.44 6.72 24.54
N GLY A 324 -15.75 6.43 24.67
CA GLY A 324 -16.67 7.31 25.38
C GLY A 324 -16.24 7.56 26.83
N GLY A 325 -15.99 8.84 27.17
CA GLY A 325 -15.53 9.25 28.51
C GLY A 325 -14.04 9.04 28.79
N LEU A 326 -13.27 8.58 27.78
CA LEU A 326 -11.80 8.46 27.85
C LEU A 326 -11.13 9.69 27.23
N PRO A 327 -9.82 9.92 27.49
CA PRO A 327 -9.10 11.04 26.90
C PRO A 327 -9.06 10.95 25.38
N THR A 328 -8.78 12.09 24.73
CA THR A 328 -8.55 12.09 23.28
C THR A 328 -7.33 11.23 22.94
N VAL A 329 -7.31 10.66 21.72
CA VAL A 329 -6.17 9.91 21.19
C VAL A 329 -4.88 10.74 21.31
N ARG A 330 -4.98 12.03 21.00
CA ARG A 330 -3.84 12.98 21.10
C ARG A 330 -3.34 13.13 22.54
N THR A 331 -4.21 13.35 23.49
CA THR A 331 -3.84 13.49 24.91
C THR A 331 -3.22 12.19 25.43
N TYR A 332 -3.86 11.05 25.14
CA TYR A 332 -3.39 9.75 25.60
C TYR A 332 -1.97 9.42 25.12
N ILE A 333 -1.70 9.62 23.82
CA ILE A 333 -0.38 9.36 23.23
C ILE A 333 0.65 10.38 23.76
N ASN A 334 0.26 11.65 23.90
CA ASN A 334 1.14 12.67 24.43
C ASN A 334 1.60 12.37 25.87
N ASP A 335 0.68 12.03 26.75
CA ASP A 335 0.98 11.73 28.15
C ASP A 335 1.84 10.47 28.29
N PHE A 336 1.56 9.46 27.45
CA PHE A 336 2.37 8.24 27.38
C PHE A 336 3.81 8.55 26.95
N LEU A 337 4.00 9.24 25.84
CA LEU A 337 5.34 9.56 25.34
C LEU A 337 6.09 10.50 26.26
N LYS A 338 5.43 11.54 26.77
CA LYS A 338 6.03 12.47 27.74
C LYS A 338 6.57 11.73 28.96
N THR A 339 5.88 10.70 29.43
CA THR A 339 6.31 9.94 30.60
C THR A 339 7.34 8.87 30.25
N GLN A 340 7.02 8.03 29.26
CA GLN A 340 7.83 6.83 29.01
C GLN A 340 9.08 7.12 28.19
N LEU A 341 8.98 7.96 27.16
CA LEU A 341 10.14 8.32 26.34
C LEU A 341 11.12 9.20 27.12
N ASP A 342 10.63 10.19 27.86
CA ASP A 342 11.45 11.04 28.70
C ASP A 342 12.24 10.21 29.73
N ASN A 343 11.55 9.33 30.46
CA ASN A 343 12.19 8.41 31.40
C ASN A 343 13.22 7.49 30.73
N TYR A 344 12.92 6.99 29.51
CA TYR A 344 13.84 6.15 28.77
C TYR A 344 15.11 6.91 28.40
N LEU A 345 14.99 8.14 27.90
CA LEU A 345 16.13 8.97 27.49
C LEU A 345 17.03 9.34 28.68
N HIS A 346 16.46 9.62 29.86
CA HIS A 346 17.20 9.84 31.07
C HIS A 346 17.98 8.60 31.54
N LYS A 347 17.38 7.41 31.42
CA LYS A 347 18.01 6.12 31.76
C LYS A 347 19.09 5.68 30.77
N ASN A 348 19.05 6.19 29.53
CA ASN A 348 19.93 5.77 28.45
C ASN A 348 20.66 6.96 27.80
N PRO A 349 21.62 7.58 28.51
CA PRO A 349 22.29 8.79 28.04
C PRO A 349 23.02 8.59 26.71
N GLY A 350 23.59 7.41 26.45
CA GLY A 350 24.23 7.11 25.17
C GLY A 350 23.27 7.08 23.97
N VAL A 351 21.98 6.77 24.18
CA VAL A 351 20.94 6.85 23.14
C VAL A 351 20.54 8.31 22.93
N SER A 352 20.30 9.05 24.03
CA SER A 352 19.92 10.46 23.93
C SER A 352 21.00 11.30 23.25
N GLU A 353 22.29 11.07 23.54
CA GLU A 353 23.39 11.75 22.85
C GLU A 353 23.40 11.47 21.33
N ARG A 354 23.13 10.23 20.92
CA ARG A 354 23.06 9.88 19.48
C ARG A 354 21.90 10.58 18.80
N ILE A 355 20.73 10.63 19.44
CA ILE A 355 19.56 11.37 18.95
C ILE A 355 19.89 12.85 18.81
N GLN A 356 20.48 13.47 19.84
CA GLN A 356 20.86 14.88 19.79
C GLN A 356 21.86 15.18 18.67
N LYS A 357 22.90 14.35 18.52
CA LYS A 357 23.88 14.48 17.42
C LYS A 357 23.20 14.39 16.06
N LYS A 358 22.25 13.43 15.88
CA LYS A 358 21.49 13.28 14.63
C LYS A 358 20.65 14.52 14.34
N ILE A 359 19.94 15.06 15.33
CA ILE A 359 19.13 16.28 15.19
C ILE A 359 20.00 17.49 14.81
N LEU A 360 21.13 17.68 15.50
CA LEU A 360 22.08 18.77 15.20
C LEU A 360 22.69 18.63 13.81
N GLN A 361 23.00 17.40 13.38
CA GLN A 361 23.46 17.14 12.02
C GLN A 361 22.36 17.47 11.00
N ALA A 362 21.11 17.06 11.25
CA ALA A 362 19.97 17.37 10.40
C ALA A 362 19.74 18.89 10.28
N GLU A 363 19.82 19.61 11.41
CA GLU A 363 19.73 21.08 11.44
C GLU A 363 20.83 21.73 10.60
N LYS A 364 22.08 21.26 10.74
CA LYS A 364 23.22 21.75 9.96
C LYS A 364 23.01 21.51 8.47
N GLU A 365 22.66 20.28 8.08
CA GLU A 365 22.39 19.91 6.69
C GLU A 365 21.23 20.72 6.10
N ARG A 366 20.15 20.95 6.86
CA ARG A 366 19.02 21.78 6.43
C ARG A 366 19.44 23.23 6.17
N LYS A 367 20.26 23.82 7.07
CA LYS A 367 20.77 25.19 6.92
C LYS A 367 21.72 25.31 5.73
N GLU A 368 22.62 24.35 5.53
CA GLU A 368 23.52 24.30 4.38
C GLU A 368 22.73 24.14 3.07
N LEU A 369 21.75 23.22 3.05
CA LEU A 369 20.88 23.02 1.90
C LEU A 369 20.04 24.25 1.57
N SER A 370 19.58 25.01 2.56
CA SER A 370 18.82 26.23 2.31
C SER A 370 19.65 27.28 1.56
N GLY A 371 20.94 27.39 1.88
CA GLY A 371 21.87 28.23 1.14
C GLY A 371 22.10 27.75 -0.30
N ILE A 372 22.28 26.44 -0.48
CA ILE A 372 22.49 25.83 -1.81
C ILE A 372 21.18 25.94 -2.64
N ARG A 373 20.01 25.72 -2.03
CA ARG A 373 18.71 25.93 -2.67
C ARG A 373 18.52 27.37 -3.17
N LYS A 374 18.88 28.35 -2.35
CA LYS A 374 18.80 29.75 -2.79
C LYS A 374 19.68 30.01 -4.01
N LEU A 375 20.91 29.51 -4.01
CA LEU A 375 21.81 29.59 -5.17
C LEU A 375 21.28 28.82 -6.40
N ALA A 376 20.72 27.62 -6.18
CA ALA A 376 20.11 26.80 -7.23
C ALA A 376 18.88 27.48 -7.82
N ARG A 377 18.00 28.06 -6.97
CA ARG A 377 16.84 28.86 -7.39
C ARG A 377 17.25 30.09 -8.21
N ASP A 378 18.29 30.80 -7.79
CA ASP A 378 18.79 31.94 -8.53
C ASP A 378 19.39 31.54 -9.88
N ARG A 379 20.02 30.36 -9.96
CA ARG A 379 20.48 29.74 -11.22
C ARG A 379 19.31 29.30 -12.08
N ALA A 380 18.32 28.59 -11.50
CA ALA A 380 17.14 28.11 -12.21
C ALA A 380 16.29 29.27 -12.72
N LYS A 381 16.10 30.35 -11.97
CA LYS A 381 15.44 31.58 -12.44
C LYS A 381 16.20 32.20 -13.63
N LYS A 382 17.52 32.22 -13.60
CA LYS A 382 18.33 32.68 -14.74
C LYS A 382 18.23 31.72 -15.92
N ALA A 383 18.15 30.40 -15.67
CA ALA A 383 17.97 29.37 -16.70
C ALA A 383 16.53 29.27 -17.19
N SER A 384 15.49 29.58 -16.38
CA SER A 384 14.06 29.50 -16.78
C SER A 384 13.69 30.52 -17.85
N LEU A 385 14.39 31.65 -17.93
CA LEU A 385 14.27 32.59 -19.05
C LEU A 385 14.76 31.98 -20.38
N HIS A 386 15.51 30.87 -20.36
CA HIS A 386 16.09 30.18 -21.53
C HIS A 386 15.98 28.65 -21.40
N ASN A 387 15.08 28.12 -20.58
CA ASN A 387 15.00 26.66 -20.37
C ASN A 387 14.43 25.96 -21.60
N LYS A 388 15.31 25.52 -22.48
CA LYS A 388 14.97 24.72 -23.67
C LYS A 388 14.39 23.35 -23.32
N LYS A 389 14.52 22.90 -22.07
CA LYS A 389 14.10 21.55 -21.60
C LYS A 389 12.63 21.49 -21.18
N LEU A 390 12.08 22.56 -20.60
CA LEU A 390 10.68 22.61 -20.19
C LEU A 390 9.82 23.29 -21.26
N ARG A 391 8.88 22.56 -21.79
CA ARG A 391 7.76 23.09 -22.59
C ARG A 391 6.53 23.13 -21.70
N ASP A 392 6.34 24.22 -20.99
CA ASP A 392 5.29 24.39 -19.97
C ASP A 392 3.88 24.43 -20.55
N CYS A 393 2.87 24.20 -19.70
CA CYS A 393 1.45 24.38 -19.98
C CYS A 393 0.94 25.68 -19.37
N ARG A 394 -0.30 26.04 -19.72
CA ARG A 394 -0.93 27.30 -19.29
C ARG A 394 -1.64 27.23 -17.94
N VAL A 395 -2.04 26.03 -17.53
CA VAL A 395 -2.75 25.77 -16.27
C VAL A 395 -1.85 24.94 -15.39
N HIS A 396 -1.79 25.24 -14.10
CA HIS A 396 -1.04 24.50 -13.10
C HIS A 396 -1.97 24.00 -12.00
N LEU A 397 -1.51 23.02 -11.20
CA LEU A 397 -2.29 22.45 -10.10
C LEU A 397 -2.79 23.52 -9.10
N GLY A 398 -1.97 24.53 -8.81
CA GLY A 398 -2.33 25.64 -7.93
C GLY A 398 -3.39 26.59 -8.49
N ASP A 399 -3.78 26.49 -9.76
CA ASP A 399 -4.81 27.31 -10.40
C ASP A 399 -6.23 26.82 -10.06
N ILE A 400 -6.58 26.66 -8.80
CA ILE A 400 -7.80 26.03 -8.27
C ILE A 400 -9.10 26.61 -8.89
N LYS A 401 -9.06 27.84 -9.39
CA LYS A 401 -10.21 28.47 -10.07
C LYS A 401 -10.47 27.96 -11.49
N LYS A 402 -9.55 27.19 -12.07
CA LYS A 402 -9.68 26.60 -13.40
C LYS A 402 -10.08 25.13 -13.26
N GLU A 403 -11.17 24.70 -13.87
CA GLU A 403 -11.69 23.32 -13.79
C GLU A 403 -10.63 22.28 -14.17
N ALA A 404 -9.78 22.58 -15.15
CA ALA A 404 -8.73 21.69 -15.66
C ALA A 404 -7.46 21.61 -14.78
N HIS A 405 -7.42 22.18 -13.58
CA HIS A 405 -6.21 22.16 -12.73
C HIS A 405 -5.79 20.75 -12.29
N LEU A 406 -6.74 19.84 -12.12
CA LEU A 406 -6.48 18.43 -11.78
C LEU A 406 -6.01 17.58 -12.98
N GLU A 407 -6.18 18.07 -14.22
CA GLU A 407 -5.73 17.38 -15.44
C GLU A 407 -4.27 17.72 -15.78
N THR A 408 -3.64 18.61 -15.03
CA THR A 408 -2.30 19.10 -15.32
C THR A 408 -1.28 17.97 -15.25
N THR A 409 -0.51 17.80 -16.32
CA THR A 409 0.41 16.67 -16.51
C THR A 409 1.77 17.15 -16.98
N LEU A 410 2.85 16.69 -16.35
CA LEU A 410 4.22 16.84 -16.83
C LEU A 410 4.74 15.51 -17.38
N PHE A 411 5.02 15.44 -18.67
CA PHE A 411 5.72 14.31 -19.28
C PHE A 411 7.22 14.49 -19.15
N ILE A 412 7.91 13.53 -18.54
CA ILE A 412 9.37 13.46 -18.47
C ILE A 412 9.84 12.50 -19.56
N THR A 413 10.58 13.00 -20.56
CA THR A 413 10.97 12.23 -21.75
C THR A 413 12.45 11.99 -21.82
N GLU A 414 12.84 10.92 -22.52
CA GLU A 414 14.21 10.61 -22.89
C GLU A 414 14.61 11.38 -24.15
N GLY A 415 15.29 12.53 -23.96
CA GLY A 415 15.85 13.29 -25.08
C GLY A 415 14.86 14.10 -25.91
N ASP A 416 15.42 14.79 -26.93
CA ASP A 416 14.67 15.79 -27.68
C ASP A 416 13.72 15.18 -28.73
N SER A 417 13.96 13.95 -29.20
CA SER A 417 13.12 13.32 -30.23
C SER A 417 11.72 13.00 -29.71
N ALA A 418 11.65 12.24 -28.61
CA ALA A 418 10.37 11.92 -27.94
C ALA A 418 9.68 13.20 -27.44
N SER A 419 10.45 14.13 -26.84
CA SER A 419 9.97 15.44 -26.40
C SER A 419 9.34 16.23 -27.54
N GLY A 420 9.94 16.20 -28.74
CA GLY A 420 9.44 16.88 -29.93
C GLY A 420 8.08 16.34 -30.42
N SER A 421 7.92 15.02 -30.42
CA SER A 421 6.66 14.38 -30.81
C SER A 421 5.52 14.71 -29.83
N ILE A 422 5.76 14.55 -28.52
CA ILE A 422 4.76 14.90 -27.48
C ILE A 422 4.47 16.41 -27.50
N THR A 423 5.46 17.28 -27.63
CA THR A 423 5.26 18.73 -27.65
C THR A 423 4.33 19.19 -28.78
N LYS A 424 4.40 18.53 -29.95
CA LYS A 424 3.53 18.85 -31.09
C LYS A 424 2.11 18.33 -30.94
N SER A 425 1.91 17.29 -30.11
CA SER A 425 0.64 16.57 -29.97
C SER A 425 -0.13 16.96 -28.70
N ARG A 426 0.54 17.56 -27.72
CA ARG A 426 0.01 17.81 -26.38
C ARG A 426 -1.10 18.85 -26.33
N ASN A 427 -1.94 18.75 -25.30
CA ASN A 427 -2.81 19.86 -24.92
C ASN A 427 -1.98 20.95 -24.24
N VAL A 428 -1.82 22.09 -24.91
CA VAL A 428 -0.99 23.22 -24.42
C VAL A 428 -1.54 23.82 -23.12
N ASN A 429 -2.82 23.61 -22.83
CA ASN A 429 -3.41 24.16 -21.61
C ASN A 429 -3.03 23.34 -20.36
N THR A 430 -3.01 22.01 -20.45
CA THR A 430 -2.86 21.13 -19.29
C THR A 430 -1.63 20.24 -19.32
N GLN A 431 -0.95 20.10 -20.47
CA GLN A 431 0.16 19.17 -20.62
C GLN A 431 1.48 19.91 -20.86
N ALA A 432 2.46 19.63 -20.02
CA ALA A 432 3.83 20.13 -20.11
C ALA A 432 4.80 18.97 -20.47
N VAL A 433 5.97 19.28 -21.02
CA VAL A 433 7.00 18.30 -21.37
C VAL A 433 8.35 18.76 -20.83
N PHE A 434 9.06 17.86 -20.16
CA PHE A 434 10.43 18.03 -19.70
C PHE A 434 11.34 17.02 -20.39
N SER A 435 12.36 17.50 -21.10
CA SER A 435 13.31 16.66 -21.83
C SER A 435 14.57 16.43 -21.01
N LEU A 436 14.90 15.16 -20.72
CA LEU A 436 16.17 14.78 -20.10
C LEU A 436 17.30 14.79 -21.14
N LYS A 437 18.51 15.07 -20.70
CA LYS A 437 19.71 14.97 -21.52
C LYS A 437 20.46 13.67 -21.19
N GLY A 438 20.00 12.57 -21.78
CA GLY A 438 20.58 11.25 -21.55
C GLY A 438 20.16 10.63 -20.20
N LYS A 439 20.88 9.59 -19.75
CA LYS A 439 20.60 8.85 -18.52
C LYS A 439 20.84 9.72 -17.29
N PRO A 440 19.86 9.89 -16.40
CA PRO A 440 20.05 10.63 -15.16
C PRO A 440 21.03 9.90 -14.21
N LEU A 441 21.56 10.65 -13.26
CA LEU A 441 22.45 10.13 -12.23
C LEU A 441 21.73 9.07 -11.38
N ASN A 442 22.39 7.95 -11.06
CA ASN A 442 21.90 7.05 -10.03
C ASN A 442 21.97 7.75 -8.67
N SER A 443 20.82 8.10 -8.14
CA SER A 443 20.70 8.87 -6.90
C SER A 443 20.72 8.02 -5.62
N TYR A 444 20.73 6.68 -5.75
CA TYR A 444 20.78 5.79 -4.58
C TYR A 444 22.03 6.02 -3.73
N GLY A 445 21.83 6.21 -2.44
CA GLY A 445 22.90 6.42 -1.46
C GLY A 445 23.60 7.79 -1.57
N LEU A 446 23.15 8.67 -2.47
CA LEU A 446 23.70 10.03 -2.59
C LEU A 446 23.03 10.98 -1.59
N SER A 447 23.79 12.00 -1.17
CA SER A 447 23.25 13.07 -0.34
C SER A 447 22.37 14.03 -1.16
N LYS A 448 21.38 14.66 -0.52
CA LYS A 448 20.57 15.73 -1.15
C LYS A 448 21.42 16.81 -1.80
N LYS A 449 22.59 17.14 -1.24
CA LYS A 449 23.53 18.13 -1.78
C LYS A 449 23.96 17.77 -3.20
N ILE A 450 24.42 16.54 -3.43
CA ILE A 450 24.90 16.07 -4.74
C ILE A 450 23.78 16.12 -5.78
N VAL A 451 22.56 15.77 -5.35
CA VAL A 451 21.38 15.79 -6.22
C VAL A 451 20.99 17.22 -6.61
N TYR A 452 21.05 18.18 -5.68
CA TYR A 452 20.83 19.60 -5.98
C TYR A 452 21.93 20.23 -6.84
N GLU A 453 23.15 19.73 -6.78
CA GLU A 453 24.26 20.16 -7.62
C GLU A 453 24.17 19.57 -9.04
N ASN A 454 23.45 18.47 -9.23
CA ASN A 454 23.19 17.87 -10.54
C ASN A 454 22.21 18.74 -11.34
N GLU A 455 22.61 19.17 -12.53
CA GLU A 455 21.85 20.11 -13.37
C GLU A 455 20.48 19.54 -13.76
N GLU A 456 20.41 18.26 -14.18
CA GLU A 456 19.18 17.62 -14.64
C GLU A 456 18.15 17.54 -13.51
N PHE A 457 18.55 17.03 -12.35
CA PHE A 457 17.65 16.92 -11.18
C PHE A 457 17.29 18.29 -10.61
N ASN A 458 18.18 19.25 -10.64
CA ASN A 458 17.88 20.62 -10.20
C ASN A 458 16.80 21.26 -11.09
N LEU A 459 16.96 21.17 -12.43
CA LEU A 459 15.97 21.69 -13.37
C LEU A 459 14.64 20.96 -13.28
N LEU A 460 14.64 19.64 -13.04
CA LEU A 460 13.43 18.85 -12.84
C LEU A 460 12.69 19.25 -11.55
N GLN A 461 13.41 19.40 -10.44
CA GLN A 461 12.84 19.87 -9.17
C GLN A 461 12.23 21.27 -9.32
N ALA A 462 12.93 22.19 -9.98
CA ALA A 462 12.43 23.53 -10.26
C ALA A 462 11.21 23.51 -11.20
N ALA A 463 11.17 22.62 -12.20
CA ALA A 463 10.02 22.46 -13.08
C ALA A 463 8.78 21.96 -12.32
N LEU A 464 8.96 21.02 -11.39
CA LEU A 464 7.90 20.48 -10.53
C LEU A 464 7.54 21.39 -9.35
N ASN A 465 8.43 22.31 -8.97
CA ASN A 465 8.34 23.16 -7.78
C ASN A 465 8.23 22.36 -6.46
N ILE A 466 9.06 21.31 -6.33
CA ILE A 466 9.07 20.39 -5.17
C ILE A 466 10.28 20.60 -4.25
N GLU A 467 11.02 21.68 -4.40
CA GLU A 467 12.23 21.96 -3.62
C GLU A 467 11.95 22.10 -2.12
N ASP A 468 10.81 22.70 -1.76
CA ASP A 468 10.42 22.97 -0.37
C ASP A 468 9.32 22.02 0.16
N GLY A 469 8.83 21.09 -0.65
CA GLY A 469 7.74 20.17 -0.34
C GLY A 469 6.75 20.05 -1.50
N LEU A 470 5.61 19.40 -1.26
CA LEU A 470 4.58 19.19 -2.29
C LEU A 470 3.47 20.25 -2.28
N GLU A 471 3.44 21.14 -1.30
CA GLU A 471 2.37 22.14 -1.12
C GLU A 471 2.17 23.02 -2.36
N ASP A 472 3.28 23.31 -3.06
CA ASP A 472 3.30 24.13 -4.27
C ASP A 472 3.56 23.31 -5.56
N LEU A 473 3.22 22.03 -5.56
CA LEU A 473 3.38 21.14 -6.73
C LEU A 473 2.67 21.73 -7.95
N ARG A 474 3.39 21.80 -9.08
CA ARG A 474 2.87 22.48 -10.29
C ARG A 474 1.93 21.64 -11.12
N TYR A 475 2.13 20.31 -11.15
CA TYR A 475 1.36 19.41 -12.01
C TYR A 475 0.79 18.28 -11.17
N ASN A 476 -0.50 17.96 -11.38
CA ASN A 476 -1.16 16.86 -10.67
C ASN A 476 -0.58 15.51 -11.06
N ASN A 477 -0.27 15.32 -12.35
CA ASN A 477 0.28 14.07 -12.86
C ASN A 477 1.72 14.28 -13.34
N ILE A 478 2.63 13.47 -12.84
CA ILE A 478 4.03 13.38 -13.28
C ILE A 478 4.18 12.06 -14.01
N VAL A 479 4.40 12.12 -15.30
CA VAL A 479 4.38 10.93 -16.18
C VAL A 479 5.74 10.69 -16.76
N ILE A 480 6.32 9.53 -16.43
CA ILE A 480 7.58 9.06 -17.02
C ILE A 480 7.26 8.46 -18.39
N ALA A 481 7.70 9.13 -19.45
CA ALA A 481 7.50 8.74 -20.84
C ALA A 481 8.85 8.40 -21.48
N THR A 482 9.26 7.13 -21.35
CA THR A 482 10.51 6.58 -21.87
C THR A 482 10.23 5.51 -22.91
N ASP A 483 11.21 5.23 -23.76
CA ASP A 483 11.14 4.17 -24.75
C ASP A 483 10.90 2.79 -24.09
N ALA A 484 10.32 1.86 -24.84
CA ALA A 484 10.05 0.50 -24.37
C ALA A 484 11.29 -0.41 -24.44
N ASP A 485 12.45 0.12 -24.72
CA ASP A 485 13.72 -0.60 -24.79
C ASP A 485 14.46 -0.67 -23.43
N VAL A 486 15.62 -1.32 -23.42
CA VAL A 486 16.43 -1.52 -22.20
C VAL A 486 16.92 -0.19 -21.63
N ASP A 487 17.24 0.78 -22.48
CA ASP A 487 17.74 2.09 -22.06
C ASP A 487 16.62 2.92 -21.44
N GLY A 488 15.43 2.93 -22.04
CA GLY A 488 14.26 3.59 -21.50
C GLY A 488 13.81 2.97 -20.16
N MET A 489 13.85 1.63 -20.02
CA MET A 489 13.61 0.97 -18.73
C MET A 489 14.62 1.37 -17.66
N HIS A 490 15.89 1.53 -18.03
CA HIS A 490 16.93 1.99 -17.11
C HIS A 490 16.70 3.44 -16.65
N ILE A 491 16.37 4.35 -17.57
CA ILE A 491 16.03 5.74 -17.25
C ILE A 491 14.81 5.80 -16.32
N ARG A 492 13.78 5.01 -16.60
CA ARG A 492 12.59 4.87 -15.76
C ARG A 492 12.96 4.48 -14.33
N LEU A 493 13.81 3.45 -14.17
CA LEU A 493 14.27 2.99 -12.86
C LEU A 493 15.07 4.06 -12.12
N LEU A 494 15.94 4.81 -12.82
CA LEU A 494 16.74 5.90 -12.22
C LEU A 494 15.84 7.05 -11.73
N LEU A 495 14.80 7.42 -12.50
CA LEU A 495 13.83 8.44 -12.09
C LEU A 495 12.97 7.98 -10.91
N ILE A 496 12.48 6.75 -10.95
CA ILE A 496 11.73 6.19 -9.81
C ILE A 496 12.60 6.17 -8.55
N THR A 497 13.89 5.78 -8.68
CA THR A 497 14.85 5.82 -7.57
C THR A 497 14.99 7.21 -6.97
N PHE A 498 15.12 8.23 -7.83
CA PHE A 498 15.19 9.63 -7.41
C PHE A 498 13.95 10.06 -6.65
N PHE A 499 12.75 9.78 -7.16
CA PHE A 499 11.50 10.14 -6.49
C PHE A 499 11.31 9.34 -5.19
N LEU A 500 11.59 8.04 -5.19
CA LEU A 500 11.49 7.20 -3.98
C LEU A 500 12.40 7.68 -2.85
N GLN A 501 13.64 8.04 -3.19
CA GLN A 501 14.63 8.40 -2.18
C GLN A 501 14.42 9.80 -1.61
N PHE A 502 14.01 10.76 -2.43
CA PHE A 502 13.99 12.17 -2.04
C PHE A 502 12.58 12.77 -1.92
N PHE A 503 11.60 12.20 -2.62
CA PHE A 503 10.22 12.69 -2.70
C PHE A 503 9.20 11.55 -2.67
N PRO A 504 9.27 10.62 -1.69
CA PRO A 504 8.38 9.46 -1.63
C PRO A 504 6.91 9.86 -1.48
N GLU A 505 6.63 11.05 -0.98
CA GLU A 505 5.27 11.60 -0.84
C GLU A 505 4.58 11.74 -2.20
N LEU A 506 5.30 12.08 -3.29
CA LEU A 506 4.73 12.13 -4.65
C LEU A 506 4.12 10.79 -5.09
N ILE A 507 4.73 9.70 -4.65
CA ILE A 507 4.25 8.35 -4.97
C ILE A 507 3.10 7.97 -4.03
N LYS A 508 3.23 8.28 -2.73
CA LYS A 508 2.19 8.00 -1.72
C LYS A 508 0.87 8.73 -2.01
N GLU A 509 0.97 9.95 -2.53
CA GLU A 509 -0.18 10.79 -2.88
C GLU A 509 -0.71 10.50 -4.30
N GLY A 510 -0.05 9.60 -5.05
CA GLY A 510 -0.54 9.13 -6.34
C GLY A 510 -0.29 10.10 -7.50
N HIS A 511 0.81 10.86 -7.45
CA HIS A 511 1.16 11.82 -8.50
C HIS A 511 2.08 11.25 -9.58
N LEU A 512 2.74 10.10 -9.36
CA LEU A 512 3.74 9.55 -10.28
C LEU A 512 3.19 8.39 -11.10
N TYR A 513 3.35 8.47 -12.42
CA TYR A 513 2.86 7.49 -13.39
C TYR A 513 3.92 7.13 -14.43
N ILE A 514 3.73 5.99 -15.05
CA ILE A 514 4.46 5.55 -16.24
C ILE A 514 3.48 5.59 -17.43
N LEU A 515 3.90 6.19 -18.55
CA LEU A 515 3.12 6.17 -19.78
C LEU A 515 3.22 4.78 -20.42
N GLU A 516 2.09 4.09 -20.57
CA GLU A 516 2.00 2.95 -21.48
C GLU A 516 1.95 3.44 -22.93
N THR A 517 2.85 2.94 -23.74
CA THR A 517 2.89 3.23 -25.18
C THR A 517 2.63 1.98 -25.99
N PRO A 518 1.95 2.07 -27.15
CA PRO A 518 1.66 0.90 -27.94
C PRO A 518 2.96 0.27 -28.44
N LEU A 519 3.02 -1.06 -28.41
CA LEU A 519 4.10 -1.87 -28.94
C LEU A 519 3.93 -2.14 -30.43
N PHE A 520 2.68 -2.20 -30.89
CA PHE A 520 2.36 -2.51 -32.28
C PHE A 520 1.28 -1.59 -32.84
N ARG A 521 1.41 -1.28 -34.13
CA ARG A 521 0.35 -0.71 -34.94
C ARG A 521 -0.08 -1.76 -35.97
N VAL A 522 -1.36 -2.13 -35.96
CA VAL A 522 -1.98 -3.06 -36.90
C VAL A 522 -3.01 -2.30 -37.73
N ARG A 523 -2.81 -2.16 -39.02
CA ARG A 523 -3.68 -1.35 -39.86
C ARG A 523 -4.03 -1.98 -41.21
N ASN A 524 -5.16 -1.58 -41.75
CA ASN A 524 -5.53 -1.74 -43.15
C ASN A 524 -5.87 -0.36 -43.75
N LYS A 525 -6.36 -0.33 -45.00
CA LYS A 525 -6.72 0.93 -45.68
C LYS A 525 -7.86 1.71 -45.00
N LYS A 526 -8.60 1.11 -44.06
CA LYS A 526 -9.81 1.69 -43.46
C LYS A 526 -9.68 1.92 -41.95
N GLN A 527 -8.91 1.10 -41.26
CA GLN A 527 -8.84 1.09 -39.79
C GLN A 527 -7.41 0.87 -39.31
N THR A 528 -7.07 1.51 -38.20
CA THR A 528 -5.80 1.34 -37.49
C THR A 528 -6.10 0.97 -36.05
N TYR A 529 -5.40 -0.04 -35.54
CA TYR A 529 -5.41 -0.44 -34.13
C TYR A 529 -4.02 -0.28 -33.54
N TYR A 530 -3.95 0.28 -32.35
CA TYR A 530 -2.75 0.36 -31.56
C TYR A 530 -2.84 -0.66 -30.43
N CYS A 531 -1.84 -1.52 -30.32
CA CYS A 531 -1.84 -2.69 -29.46
C CYS A 531 -0.69 -2.59 -28.45
N TYR A 532 -0.99 -2.82 -27.20
CA TYR A 532 -0.07 -2.71 -26.06
C TYR A 532 0.42 -4.09 -25.60
N SER A 533 -0.12 -5.16 -26.16
CA SER A 533 0.28 -6.53 -25.89
C SER A 533 0.20 -7.40 -27.14
N GLU A 534 0.85 -8.56 -27.11
CA GLU A 534 0.74 -9.58 -28.17
C GLU A 534 -0.71 -10.11 -28.30
N GLU A 535 -1.47 -10.15 -27.21
CA GLU A 535 -2.87 -10.54 -27.22
C GLU A 535 -3.74 -9.51 -27.95
N GLU A 536 -3.56 -8.21 -27.65
CA GLU A 536 -4.24 -7.13 -28.37
C GLU A 536 -3.90 -7.14 -29.85
N LYS A 537 -2.63 -7.40 -30.22
CA LYS A 537 -2.20 -7.54 -31.62
C LYS A 537 -2.94 -8.68 -32.31
N ARG A 538 -3.02 -9.87 -31.70
CA ARG A 538 -3.75 -11.03 -32.27
C ARG A 538 -5.23 -10.69 -32.49
N ASN A 539 -5.87 -10.10 -31.48
CA ASN A 539 -7.27 -9.68 -31.57
C ASN A 539 -7.49 -8.62 -32.67
N ALA A 540 -6.54 -7.70 -32.88
CA ALA A 540 -6.63 -6.71 -33.93
C ALA A 540 -6.49 -7.32 -35.33
N ILE A 541 -5.59 -8.28 -35.51
CA ILE A 541 -5.42 -9.03 -36.78
C ILE A 541 -6.71 -9.77 -37.14
N GLU A 542 -7.32 -10.46 -36.17
CA GLU A 542 -8.60 -11.18 -36.41
C GLU A 542 -9.73 -10.22 -36.79
N LYS A 543 -9.84 -9.07 -36.16
CA LYS A 543 -10.86 -8.05 -36.44
C LYS A 543 -10.71 -7.46 -37.85
N LEU A 544 -9.50 -7.27 -38.33
CA LEU A 544 -9.23 -6.60 -39.60
C LEU A 544 -9.45 -7.50 -40.82
N LYS A 545 -9.62 -8.82 -40.67
CA LYS A 545 -9.87 -9.80 -41.72
C LYS A 545 -9.03 -9.56 -42.98
N GLY A 546 -7.94 -10.26 -43.14
CA GLY A 546 -7.05 -10.14 -44.30
C GLY A 546 -5.58 -10.10 -43.91
N LYS A 547 -4.72 -9.51 -44.74
CA LYS A 547 -3.31 -9.27 -44.43
C LYS A 547 -3.12 -7.79 -43.96
N PRO A 548 -3.28 -7.46 -42.68
CA PRO A 548 -3.01 -6.10 -42.18
C PRO A 548 -1.52 -5.82 -42.21
N GLU A 549 -1.17 -4.54 -42.35
CA GLU A 549 0.19 -4.07 -42.14
C GLU A 549 0.46 -3.98 -40.63
N ILE A 550 1.53 -4.61 -40.17
CA ILE A 550 1.95 -4.62 -38.77
C ILE A 550 3.27 -3.84 -38.66
N THR A 551 3.29 -2.85 -37.79
CA THR A 551 4.51 -2.10 -37.44
C THR A 551 4.78 -2.29 -35.95
N ARG A 552 6.01 -2.66 -35.58
CA ARG A 552 6.47 -2.68 -34.18
C ARG A 552 7.15 -1.36 -33.88
N PHE A 553 6.73 -0.68 -32.80
CA PHE A 553 7.40 0.51 -32.30
C PHE A 553 8.51 0.10 -31.32
N LYS A 554 9.71 0.63 -31.50
CA LYS A 554 10.84 0.41 -30.60
C LYS A 554 11.06 1.58 -29.66
N GLY A 555 10.71 2.79 -30.09
CA GLY A 555 10.86 4.00 -29.29
C GLY A 555 9.79 5.04 -29.59
N LEU A 556 9.60 5.97 -28.66
CA LEU A 556 8.62 7.07 -28.76
C LEU A 556 8.87 8.00 -29.95
N GLY A 557 10.13 8.13 -30.37
CA GLY A 557 10.52 8.93 -31.52
C GLY A 557 10.06 8.38 -32.88
N GLU A 558 9.68 7.09 -32.94
CA GLU A 558 9.14 6.45 -34.16
C GLU A 558 7.64 6.71 -34.36
N ILE A 559 6.96 7.19 -33.31
CA ILE A 559 5.52 7.51 -33.34
C ILE A 559 5.36 8.95 -33.85
N SER A 560 4.60 9.10 -34.92
CA SER A 560 4.35 10.43 -35.49
C SER A 560 3.52 11.30 -34.53
N PRO A 561 3.65 12.64 -34.56
CA PRO A 561 2.85 13.52 -33.70
C PRO A 561 1.33 13.33 -33.85
N ASN A 562 0.85 13.02 -35.05
CA ASN A 562 -0.58 12.78 -35.30
C ASN A 562 -1.08 11.51 -34.64
N GLU A 563 -0.21 10.50 -34.47
CA GLU A 563 -0.54 9.27 -33.75
C GLU A 563 -0.45 9.47 -32.23
N PHE A 564 0.52 10.28 -31.79
CA PHE A 564 0.70 10.56 -30.36
C PHE A 564 -0.51 11.18 -29.68
N VAL A 565 -1.31 11.98 -30.42
CA VAL A 565 -2.56 12.56 -29.90
C VAL A 565 -3.48 11.52 -29.28
N HIS A 566 -3.51 10.29 -29.84
CA HIS A 566 -4.34 9.19 -29.32
C HIS A 566 -3.80 8.60 -28.02
N PHE A 567 -2.51 8.74 -27.72
CA PHE A 567 -1.86 8.08 -26.57
C PHE A 567 -1.71 9.01 -25.37
N ILE A 568 -1.83 10.31 -25.57
CA ILE A 568 -1.73 11.32 -24.51
C ILE A 568 -3.00 12.16 -24.35
N GLY A 569 -4.04 11.86 -25.14
CA GLY A 569 -5.39 12.46 -25.07
C GLY A 569 -6.33 11.66 -24.16
N ASP A 570 -7.60 11.58 -24.56
CA ASP A 570 -8.65 10.95 -23.77
C ASP A 570 -8.44 9.45 -23.52
N ASP A 571 -7.72 8.77 -24.40
CA ASP A 571 -7.40 7.33 -24.30
C ASP A 571 -6.05 7.04 -23.63
N ILE A 572 -5.47 8.01 -22.93
CA ILE A 572 -4.16 7.86 -22.27
C ILE A 572 -4.17 6.68 -21.29
N ARG A 573 -3.17 5.81 -21.39
CA ARG A 573 -2.97 4.71 -20.44
C ARG A 573 -1.80 5.05 -19.51
N LEU A 574 -2.10 5.14 -18.21
CA LEU A 574 -1.14 5.47 -17.18
C LEU A 574 -1.06 4.37 -16.14
N ASP A 575 0.13 3.81 -15.95
CA ASP A 575 0.42 2.90 -14.85
C ASP A 575 0.83 3.71 -13.61
N PRO A 576 0.07 3.69 -12.51
CA PRO A 576 0.46 4.37 -11.29
C PRO A 576 1.68 3.69 -10.67
N VAL A 577 2.69 4.49 -10.33
CA VAL A 577 3.81 4.00 -9.49
C VAL A 577 3.30 3.91 -8.06
N MET A 578 3.17 2.69 -7.55
CA MET A 578 2.71 2.44 -6.19
C MET A 578 3.85 1.92 -5.33
N LEU A 579 3.88 2.37 -4.08
CA LEU A 579 4.70 1.71 -3.07
C LEU A 579 4.03 0.41 -2.68
N ASP A 580 4.81 -0.67 -2.66
CA ASP A 580 4.38 -1.84 -1.91
C ASP A 580 4.22 -1.40 -0.45
N LYS A 581 2.99 -1.43 0.04
CA LYS A 581 2.63 -0.98 1.39
C LYS A 581 3.34 -1.74 2.49
N GLU A 582 4.09 -2.73 2.12
CA GLU A 582 4.66 -3.73 3.00
C GLU A 582 6.19 -3.83 2.94
N MET A 583 6.86 -3.40 1.86
CA MET A 583 8.33 -3.29 1.82
C MET A 583 8.78 -1.89 2.22
N SER A 584 9.83 -1.80 3.05
CA SER A 584 10.44 -0.50 3.28
C SER A 584 11.06 0.02 1.98
N ILE A 585 10.97 1.34 1.76
CA ILE A 585 11.58 2.00 0.60
C ILE A 585 13.08 1.66 0.51
N ASP A 586 13.75 1.57 1.65
CA ASP A 586 15.18 1.26 1.71
C ASP A 586 15.50 -0.17 1.26
N GLN A 587 14.73 -1.16 1.70
CA GLN A 587 14.92 -2.55 1.25
C GLN A 587 14.73 -2.67 -0.26
N MET A 588 13.72 -1.98 -0.81
CA MET A 588 13.45 -1.95 -2.24
C MET A 588 14.60 -1.30 -3.00
N LEU A 589 15.04 -0.11 -2.57
CA LEU A 589 16.15 0.60 -3.19
C LEU A 589 17.48 -0.17 -3.05
N GLN A 590 17.74 -0.76 -1.89
CA GLN A 590 18.93 -1.60 -1.67
C GLN A 590 18.92 -2.82 -2.59
N PHE A 591 17.78 -3.46 -2.76
CA PHE A 591 17.66 -4.62 -3.66
C PHE A 591 17.88 -4.24 -5.12
N TYR A 592 17.16 -3.23 -5.64
CA TYR A 592 17.21 -2.88 -7.06
C TYR A 592 18.41 -2.01 -7.45
N MET A 593 18.86 -1.10 -6.59
CA MET A 593 19.87 -0.08 -6.91
C MET A 593 21.17 -0.23 -6.12
N GLY A 594 21.20 -1.03 -5.08
CA GLY A 594 22.37 -1.29 -4.25
C GLY A 594 23.38 -2.24 -4.91
N LYS A 595 24.44 -2.60 -4.17
CA LYS A 595 25.52 -3.49 -4.64
C LYS A 595 25.18 -4.99 -4.55
N ASN A 596 23.89 -5.34 -4.56
CA ASN A 596 23.38 -6.71 -4.37
C ASN A 596 23.17 -7.43 -5.73
N THR A 597 24.24 -7.70 -6.46
CA THR A 597 24.19 -8.34 -7.78
C THR A 597 23.72 -9.81 -7.74
N PRO A 598 24.15 -10.66 -6.81
CA PRO A 598 23.75 -12.07 -6.81
C PRO A 598 22.25 -12.30 -6.61
N ASP A 599 21.63 -11.59 -5.66
CA ASP A 599 20.21 -11.77 -5.39
C ASP A 599 19.35 -11.23 -6.52
N ARG A 600 19.75 -10.11 -7.17
CA ARG A 600 19.08 -9.60 -8.37
C ARG A 600 19.20 -10.57 -9.54
N GLN A 601 20.36 -11.18 -9.73
CA GLN A 601 20.55 -12.18 -10.78
C GLN A 601 19.63 -13.39 -10.55
N LYS A 602 19.54 -13.89 -9.31
CA LYS A 602 18.63 -14.95 -8.93
C LYS A 602 17.17 -14.56 -9.19
N PHE A 603 16.75 -13.37 -8.74
CA PHE A 603 15.42 -12.85 -8.98
C PHE A 603 15.07 -12.75 -10.48
N ILE A 604 16.00 -12.25 -11.31
CA ILE A 604 15.80 -12.19 -12.76
C ILE A 604 15.61 -13.58 -13.35
N ILE A 605 16.42 -14.57 -12.94
CA ILE A 605 16.31 -15.95 -13.44
C ILE A 605 14.97 -16.58 -13.03
N GLU A 606 14.54 -16.38 -11.78
CA GLU A 606 13.30 -16.93 -11.25
C GLU A 606 12.03 -16.31 -11.85
N ASN A 607 12.12 -15.06 -12.31
CA ASN A 607 10.98 -14.31 -12.86
C ASN A 607 11.09 -14.08 -14.38
N LEU A 608 12.06 -14.70 -15.05
CA LEU A 608 12.27 -14.56 -16.48
C LEU A 608 11.08 -15.17 -17.23
N LYS A 609 10.30 -14.33 -17.91
CA LYS A 609 9.31 -14.77 -18.89
C LYS A 609 10.01 -14.85 -20.24
N VAL A 610 10.28 -16.06 -20.71
CA VAL A 610 10.79 -16.28 -22.08
C VAL A 610 9.62 -16.06 -23.03
N GLU A 611 9.59 -14.92 -23.71
CA GLU A 611 8.76 -14.77 -24.90
C GLU A 611 9.46 -15.50 -26.03
N LEU A 612 8.90 -16.63 -26.44
CA LEU A 612 9.32 -17.30 -27.67
C LEU A 612 8.92 -16.39 -28.83
N ASP A 613 9.90 -15.74 -29.45
CA ASP A 613 9.74 -15.17 -30.78
C ASP A 613 9.39 -16.32 -31.72
N ILE A 614 8.10 -16.50 -31.97
CA ILE A 614 7.64 -17.38 -33.07
C ILE A 614 8.03 -16.62 -34.34
N VAL A 615 9.18 -16.97 -34.87
CA VAL A 615 9.55 -16.62 -36.25
C VAL A 615 8.57 -17.39 -37.12
N GLU A 616 7.47 -16.76 -37.54
CA GLU A 616 6.67 -17.28 -38.65
C GLU A 616 7.54 -17.16 -39.89
N GLU A 617 8.10 -18.29 -40.34
CA GLU A 617 8.60 -18.45 -41.71
C GLU A 617 7.45 -18.12 -42.66
N VAL A 618 7.72 -17.14 -43.54
CA VAL A 618 6.85 -16.65 -44.59
C VAL A 618 6.83 -17.65 -45.76
#